data_21218ecdba5fbb8d7c86bca9f171eed6
#
_entry.id   21218ecdba5fbb8d7c86bca9f171eed6
#
_cell.length_a   1.000
_cell.length_b   1.000
_cell.length_c   1.000
_cell.angle_alpha   90.00
_cell.angle_beta   90.00
_cell.angle_gamma   90.00
#
_symmetry.space_group_name_H-M   'P 1'
#
loop_
_entity.id
_entity.type
_entity.pdbx_description
1 polymer ?
#
loop_
_entity_poly.entity_id
_entity_poly.type
_entity_poly.pdbx_seq_one_letter_code
_entity_poly.pdbx_strand_id
1 'polypeptide(L)'
;AKGPDADILLFQIALLEDESFTNEIGDYIAAGAGGAAAVERAEQIFARRLRDVDDEYIRERSVDVCDVCRRVVDILDGRPRRRLHLKRPSILVADRFFPSDLFSLDRRMILGLASNQDSTISHAAIMARSMGLPAVLQLGDGVAALAAGKRAILDANLEDGTGSLIVDPDGAHIAQADCKIALNRLHGSVADPVAAQPCLTRDGTAFRLLTMTNLYGTEDKALPLTAVGTGLLRTESVILNELSEQEQLNLLKEHLEAANGAMLAVRTCDSNADDEAPWTATVKDSLQNHRLLWPQIRALLQAAPCGDLRILFPMIAGAEDWDACLQEVTACRDELQSRGVEVDRLPPMGCIVDMPSAALLAGELIAHGAQILAIDIEDLARYTLGLVKDPAAAARRAASPAVQRLVKEVL
;
A
#
# COMPACT_ATOMS: atom_id res chain seq x y z
N ALA A 1 11.59 5.35 -7.17
CA ALA A 1 10.86 4.58 -6.17
C ALA A 1 10.24 5.57 -5.19
N LYS A 2 8.93 5.50 -4.94
CA LYS A 2 8.22 6.33 -3.95
C LYS A 2 7.20 5.42 -3.25
N GLY A 3 7.18 5.46 -1.90
CA GLY A 3 6.35 4.61 -1.04
C GLY A 3 7.15 4.08 0.14
N PRO A 4 6.59 3.27 1.06
CA PRO A 4 7.34 2.68 2.17
C PRO A 4 8.65 2.03 1.72
N ASP A 5 8.66 1.46 0.53
CA ASP A 5 9.83 0.86 -0.09
C ASP A 5 10.86 1.91 -0.56
N ALA A 6 10.39 3.10 -0.95
CA ALA A 6 11.25 4.20 -1.34
C ALA A 6 11.90 4.86 -0.13
N ASP A 7 11.16 5.03 0.97
CA ASP A 7 11.68 5.59 2.21
C ASP A 7 12.80 4.74 2.77
N ILE A 8 12.68 3.39 2.63
CA ILE A 8 13.74 2.46 2.98
C ILE A 8 14.97 2.72 2.11
N LEU A 9 14.79 2.83 0.79
CA LEU A 9 15.90 3.07 -0.14
C LEU A 9 16.49 4.47 0.02
N LEU A 10 15.68 5.47 0.27
CA LEU A 10 16.14 6.85 0.54
C LEU A 10 16.94 6.91 1.85
N PHE A 11 16.45 6.25 2.91
CA PHE A 11 17.20 6.13 4.15
C PHE A 11 18.54 5.41 3.93
N GLN A 12 18.54 4.31 3.16
CA GLN A 12 19.76 3.58 2.82
C GLN A 12 20.75 4.41 2.01
N ILE A 13 20.26 5.23 1.08
CA ILE A 13 21.09 6.18 0.31
C ILE A 13 21.63 7.26 1.24
N ALA A 14 20.77 7.89 2.06
CA ALA A 14 21.17 8.90 3.01
C ALA A 14 22.24 8.39 4.00
N LEU A 15 22.11 7.14 4.47
CA LEU A 15 23.11 6.50 5.32
C LEU A 15 24.47 6.35 4.60
N LEU A 16 24.45 5.93 3.33
CA LEU A 16 25.69 5.77 2.54
C LEU A 16 26.33 7.13 2.20
N GLU A 17 25.58 8.21 2.19
CA GLU A 17 26.05 9.59 1.95
C GLU A 17 26.37 10.32 3.26
N ASP A 18 26.02 9.75 4.42
CA ASP A 18 26.29 10.36 5.73
C ASP A 18 27.79 10.38 6.02
N GLU A 19 28.32 11.60 6.27
CA GLU A 19 29.74 11.80 6.54
C GLU A 19 30.20 11.09 7.81
N SER A 20 29.33 10.98 8.83
CA SER A 20 29.70 10.30 10.08
C SER A 20 29.82 8.81 9.90
N PHE A 21 28.96 8.21 9.07
CA PHE A 21 29.03 6.78 8.73
C PHE A 21 30.24 6.46 7.86
N THR A 22 30.47 7.24 6.82
CA THR A 22 31.60 7.04 5.89
C THR A 22 32.95 7.31 6.54
N ASN A 23 33.06 8.32 7.42
CA ASN A 23 34.26 8.60 8.19
C ASN A 23 34.58 7.46 9.19
N GLU A 24 33.57 6.92 9.88
CA GLU A 24 33.77 5.77 10.79
C GLU A 24 34.36 4.56 10.05
N ILE A 25 33.87 4.28 8.85
CA ILE A 25 34.43 3.22 7.98
C ILE A 25 35.86 3.55 7.59
N GLY A 26 36.12 4.82 7.19
CA GLY A 26 37.44 5.30 6.82
C GLY A 26 38.47 5.17 7.94
N ASP A 27 38.07 5.48 9.17
CA ASP A 27 38.93 5.38 10.36
C ASP A 27 39.31 3.92 10.64
N TYR A 28 38.40 2.95 10.49
CA TYR A 28 38.72 1.54 10.62
C TYR A 28 39.66 1.06 9.52
N ILE A 29 39.47 1.51 8.28
CA ILE A 29 40.41 1.17 7.18
C ILE A 29 41.77 1.78 7.45
N ALA A 30 41.88 3.02 7.91
CA ALA A 30 43.13 3.67 8.28
C ALA A 30 43.85 2.94 9.43
N ALA A 31 43.07 2.36 10.34
CA ALA A 31 43.59 1.50 11.42
C ALA A 31 43.99 0.10 10.97
N GLY A 32 43.92 -0.23 9.67
CA GLY A 32 44.34 -1.47 9.07
C GLY A 32 43.29 -2.56 8.95
N ALA A 33 41.99 -2.21 9.14
CA ALA A 33 40.92 -3.18 8.90
C ALA A 33 40.66 -3.35 7.39
N GLY A 34 40.31 -4.57 6.98
CA GLY A 34 39.81 -4.81 5.63
C GLY A 34 38.48 -4.13 5.41
N GLY A 35 38.14 -3.75 4.15
CA GLY A 35 36.92 -2.99 3.82
C GLY A 35 35.64 -3.62 4.35
N ALA A 36 35.44 -4.93 4.16
CA ALA A 36 34.28 -5.65 4.70
C ALA A 36 34.18 -5.56 6.22
N ALA A 37 35.32 -5.84 6.94
CA ALA A 37 35.36 -5.75 8.39
C ALA A 37 35.17 -4.33 8.94
N ALA A 38 35.56 -3.30 8.19
CA ALA A 38 35.33 -1.89 8.54
C ALA A 38 33.83 -1.56 8.47
N VAL A 39 33.15 -2.00 7.41
CA VAL A 39 31.70 -1.82 7.24
C VAL A 39 30.92 -2.55 8.34
N GLU A 40 31.27 -3.80 8.65
CA GLU A 40 30.64 -4.58 9.73
C GLU A 40 30.78 -3.91 11.11
N ARG A 41 31.94 -3.29 11.38
CA ARG A 41 32.12 -2.54 12.64
C ARG A 41 31.28 -1.27 12.69
N ALA A 42 31.24 -0.51 11.62
CA ALA A 42 30.41 0.68 11.53
C ALA A 42 28.91 0.32 11.66
N GLU A 43 28.46 -0.77 11.00
CA GLU A 43 27.13 -1.32 11.16
C GLU A 43 26.76 -1.54 12.63
N GLN A 44 27.62 -2.25 13.38
CA GLN A 44 27.36 -2.57 14.79
C GLN A 44 27.13 -1.31 15.62
N ILE A 45 27.90 -0.25 15.38
CA ILE A 45 27.78 1.01 16.10
C ILE A 45 26.49 1.74 15.74
N PHE A 46 26.23 1.91 14.45
CA PHE A 46 25.06 2.68 13.98
C PHE A 46 23.75 1.94 14.25
N ALA A 47 23.70 0.63 14.00
CA ALA A 47 22.52 -0.17 14.32
C ALA A 47 22.25 -0.22 15.84
N ARG A 48 23.28 -0.24 16.69
CA ARG A 48 23.12 -0.18 18.14
C ARG A 48 22.56 1.17 18.59
N ARG A 49 23.08 2.27 18.06
CA ARG A 49 22.58 3.62 18.37
C ARG A 49 21.07 3.74 18.11
N LEU A 50 20.59 3.19 17.00
CA LEU A 50 19.17 3.18 16.66
C LEU A 50 18.35 2.26 17.57
N ARG A 51 18.89 1.09 17.95
CA ARG A 51 18.21 0.15 18.87
C ARG A 51 18.05 0.69 20.29
N ASP A 52 18.98 1.56 20.72
CA ASP A 52 19.00 2.13 22.07
C ASP A 52 18.04 3.32 22.22
N VAL A 53 17.36 3.76 21.14
CA VAL A 53 16.34 4.82 21.16
C VAL A 53 15.01 4.27 21.67
N ASP A 54 14.31 5.05 22.50
CA ASP A 54 13.00 4.67 23.05
C ASP A 54 11.83 5.01 22.11
N ASP A 55 12.01 4.66 20.83
CA ASP A 55 11.01 4.80 19.78
C ASP A 55 11.08 3.53 18.91
N GLU A 56 9.95 2.81 18.81
CA GLU A 56 9.89 1.53 18.13
C GLU A 56 10.12 1.67 16.62
N TYR A 57 9.64 2.76 16.01
CA TYR A 57 9.85 3.04 14.59
C TYR A 57 11.34 3.30 14.29
N ILE A 58 12.01 4.08 15.15
CA ILE A 58 13.46 4.34 15.00
C ILE A 58 14.26 3.06 15.25
N ARG A 59 13.85 2.21 16.19
CA ARG A 59 14.50 0.91 16.41
C ARG A 59 14.45 0.01 15.18
N GLU A 60 13.32 -0.01 14.46
CA GLU A 60 13.19 -0.79 13.22
C GLU A 60 14.14 -0.31 12.11
N ARG A 61 14.50 0.99 12.06
CA ARG A 61 15.50 1.51 11.13
C ARG A 61 16.90 0.89 11.30
N SER A 62 17.18 0.27 12.45
CA SER A 62 18.42 -0.51 12.63
C SER A 62 18.52 -1.68 11.65
N VAL A 63 17.40 -2.21 11.18
CA VAL A 63 17.34 -3.29 10.18
C VAL A 63 17.78 -2.78 8.81
N ASP A 64 17.42 -1.54 8.46
CA ASP A 64 17.82 -0.91 7.20
C ASP A 64 19.34 -0.69 7.16
N VAL A 65 19.95 -0.29 8.30
CA VAL A 65 21.40 -0.19 8.44
C VAL A 65 22.05 -1.55 8.18
N CYS A 66 21.52 -2.62 8.80
CA CYS A 66 22.06 -3.98 8.60
C CYS A 66 21.89 -4.44 7.14
N ASP A 67 20.75 -4.13 6.49
CA ASP A 67 20.50 -4.54 5.11
C ASP A 67 21.49 -3.88 4.13
N VAL A 68 21.67 -2.56 4.24
CA VAL A 68 22.61 -1.86 3.35
C VAL A 68 24.05 -2.27 3.59
N CYS A 69 24.48 -2.42 4.85
CA CYS A 69 25.84 -2.86 5.17
C CYS A 69 26.12 -4.28 4.65
N ARG A 70 25.20 -5.22 4.84
CA ARG A 70 25.29 -6.57 4.27
C ARG A 70 25.49 -6.53 2.76
N ARG A 71 24.74 -5.67 2.06
CA ARG A 71 24.87 -5.51 0.60
C ARG A 71 26.23 -4.94 0.20
N VAL A 72 26.75 -3.98 0.94
CA VAL A 72 28.09 -3.41 0.71
C VAL A 72 29.16 -4.48 0.92
N VAL A 73 29.07 -5.25 1.99
CA VAL A 73 29.99 -6.37 2.28
C VAL A 73 29.96 -7.41 1.17
N ASP A 74 28.76 -7.82 0.71
CA ASP A 74 28.63 -8.79 -0.39
C ASP A 74 29.31 -8.28 -1.68
N ILE A 75 29.20 -6.98 -1.98
CA ILE A 75 29.89 -6.37 -3.13
C ILE A 75 31.41 -6.39 -2.93
N LEU A 76 31.89 -6.00 -1.76
CA LEU A 76 33.32 -5.98 -1.45
C LEU A 76 33.96 -7.38 -1.51
N ASP A 77 33.23 -8.39 -1.07
CA ASP A 77 33.68 -9.79 -1.11
C ASP A 77 33.50 -10.45 -2.49
N GLY A 78 32.97 -9.71 -3.47
CA GLY A 78 32.69 -10.25 -4.81
C GLY A 78 31.62 -11.34 -4.81
N ARG A 79 30.76 -11.40 -3.79
CA ARG A 79 29.69 -12.38 -3.71
C ARG A 79 28.57 -11.95 -4.66
N PRO A 80 28.12 -12.85 -5.56
CA PRO A 80 27.01 -12.53 -6.42
C PRO A 80 25.75 -12.32 -5.57
N ARG A 81 24.97 -11.31 -5.90
CA ARG A 81 23.67 -11.06 -5.27
C ARG A 81 22.85 -12.35 -5.28
N ARG A 82 22.65 -12.96 -4.13
CA ARG A 82 21.82 -14.17 -4.00
C ARG A 82 20.38 -13.78 -4.29
N ARG A 83 19.97 -13.87 -5.55
CA ARG A 83 18.53 -13.86 -5.87
C ARG A 83 17.96 -15.20 -5.42
N LEU A 84 17.04 -15.16 -4.49
CA LEU A 84 16.29 -16.34 -4.10
C LEU A 84 15.44 -16.77 -5.30
N HIS A 85 15.83 -17.84 -5.97
CA HIS A 85 15.04 -18.44 -7.04
C HIS A 85 14.20 -19.59 -6.47
N LEU A 86 12.92 -19.30 -6.26
CA LEU A 86 11.96 -20.31 -5.85
C LEU A 86 11.60 -21.16 -7.06
N LYS A 87 11.77 -22.47 -6.96
CA LYS A 87 11.39 -23.43 -8.03
C LYS A 87 9.90 -23.77 -8.01
N ARG A 88 9.22 -23.50 -6.91
CA ARG A 88 7.77 -23.74 -6.69
C ARG A 88 7.25 -22.72 -5.67
N PRO A 89 5.94 -22.45 -5.67
CA PRO A 89 5.32 -21.64 -4.63
C PRO A 89 5.66 -22.19 -3.24
N SER A 90 6.15 -21.32 -2.34
CA SER A 90 6.70 -21.73 -1.05
C SER A 90 6.40 -20.72 0.05
N ILE A 91 6.30 -21.21 1.28
CA ILE A 91 6.36 -20.37 2.48
C ILE A 91 7.83 -20.02 2.71
N LEU A 92 8.13 -18.74 2.90
CA LEU A 92 9.48 -18.29 3.23
C LEU A 92 9.63 -18.26 4.74
N VAL A 93 10.74 -18.84 5.22
CA VAL A 93 11.07 -18.88 6.65
C VAL A 93 12.44 -18.32 6.85
N ALA A 94 12.58 -17.32 7.73
CA ALA A 94 13.84 -16.67 8.05
C ALA A 94 13.89 -16.25 9.52
N ASP A 95 15.09 -16.01 10.04
CA ASP A 95 15.19 -15.38 11.36
C ASP A 95 14.68 -13.95 11.30
N ARG A 96 15.03 -13.23 10.23
CA ARG A 96 14.53 -11.89 9.90
C ARG A 96 14.52 -11.72 8.39
N PHE A 97 13.51 -10.99 7.88
CA PHE A 97 13.47 -10.59 6.49
C PHE A 97 14.04 -9.19 6.32
N PHE A 98 14.94 -9.06 5.38
CA PHE A 98 15.43 -7.75 4.95
C PHE A 98 14.63 -7.23 3.75
N PRO A 99 14.40 -5.92 3.66
CA PRO A 99 13.67 -5.35 2.52
C PRO A 99 14.26 -5.78 1.18
N SER A 100 15.59 -5.77 1.04
CA SER A 100 16.27 -6.15 -0.19
C SER A 100 16.05 -7.60 -0.61
N ASP A 101 15.77 -8.51 0.32
CA ASP A 101 15.48 -9.91 0.03
C ASP A 101 14.08 -10.04 -0.58
N LEU A 102 13.10 -9.31 -0.04
CA LEU A 102 11.70 -9.38 -0.45
C LEU A 102 11.44 -8.70 -1.80
N PHE A 103 12.06 -7.53 -2.07
CA PHE A 103 11.93 -6.81 -3.35
C PHE A 103 12.37 -7.60 -4.59
N SER A 104 13.22 -8.60 -4.41
CA SER A 104 13.76 -9.39 -5.52
C SER A 104 12.94 -10.62 -5.89
N LEU A 105 11.87 -10.91 -5.14
CA LEU A 105 11.09 -12.14 -5.27
C LEU A 105 9.88 -11.98 -6.18
N ASP A 106 9.61 -13.00 -6.99
CA ASP A 106 8.33 -13.11 -7.70
C ASP A 106 7.22 -13.46 -6.67
N ARG A 107 6.33 -12.51 -6.44
CA ARG A 107 5.21 -12.64 -5.50
C ARG A 107 4.39 -13.92 -5.72
N ARG A 108 4.17 -14.32 -6.97
CA ARG A 108 3.42 -15.53 -7.33
C ARG A 108 4.04 -16.81 -6.77
N MET A 109 5.28 -16.74 -6.37
CA MET A 109 6.03 -17.85 -5.81
C MET A 109 6.07 -17.83 -4.28
N ILE A 110 5.47 -16.82 -3.62
CA ILE A 110 5.42 -16.69 -2.17
C ILE A 110 4.01 -17.05 -1.69
N LEU A 111 3.91 -18.07 -0.83
CA LEU A 111 2.65 -18.47 -0.20
C LEU A 111 2.42 -17.83 1.16
N GLY A 112 3.47 -17.36 1.81
CA GLY A 112 3.43 -16.69 3.10
C GLY A 112 4.81 -16.49 3.70
N LEU A 113 4.88 -15.71 4.78
CA LEU A 113 6.12 -15.35 5.48
C LEU A 113 6.07 -15.86 6.93
N ALA A 114 7.19 -16.41 7.40
CA ALA A 114 7.34 -16.83 8.80
C ALA A 114 8.70 -16.38 9.33
N SER A 115 8.74 -15.66 10.47
CA SER A 115 10.01 -15.17 11.03
C SER A 115 10.05 -15.18 12.55
N ASN A 116 11.28 -15.12 13.09
CA ASN A 116 11.54 -15.09 14.52
C ASN A 116 11.59 -13.69 15.10
N GLN A 117 12.24 -12.76 14.39
CA GLN A 117 12.71 -11.49 14.93
C GLN A 117 11.95 -10.28 14.38
N ASP A 118 11.09 -10.48 13.38
CA ASP A 118 10.27 -9.41 12.84
C ASP A 118 9.10 -9.05 13.77
N SER A 119 8.82 -7.77 13.89
CA SER A 119 7.66 -7.25 14.63
C SER A 119 6.46 -7.02 13.70
N THR A 120 5.31 -6.73 14.28
CA THR A 120 4.09 -6.42 13.52
C THR A 120 4.16 -5.10 12.75
N ILE A 121 5.14 -4.25 13.06
CA ILE A 121 5.45 -2.99 12.38
C ILE A 121 6.70 -3.10 11.50
N SER A 122 7.36 -4.26 11.44
CA SER A 122 8.53 -4.48 10.59
C SER A 122 8.19 -4.32 9.11
N HIS A 123 9.20 -4.03 8.30
CA HIS A 123 9.05 -3.98 6.84
C HIS A 123 8.49 -5.28 6.26
N ALA A 124 8.87 -6.44 6.81
CA ALA A 124 8.31 -7.73 6.43
C ALA A 124 6.79 -7.80 6.67
N ALA A 125 6.32 -7.29 7.81
CA ALA A 125 4.90 -7.24 8.14
C ALA A 125 4.12 -6.29 7.22
N ILE A 126 4.68 -5.11 6.96
CA ILE A 126 4.08 -4.12 6.06
C ILE A 126 3.98 -4.68 4.64
N MET A 127 5.06 -5.27 4.13
CA MET A 127 5.08 -5.90 2.81
C MET A 127 4.12 -7.08 2.71
N ALA A 128 4.09 -7.96 3.71
CA ALA A 128 3.15 -9.08 3.73
C ALA A 128 1.69 -8.59 3.62
N ARG A 129 1.33 -7.55 4.39
CA ARG A 129 0.00 -6.93 4.32
C ARG A 129 -0.27 -6.30 2.95
N SER A 130 0.68 -5.54 2.40
CA SER A 130 0.52 -4.91 1.08
C SER A 130 0.39 -5.93 -0.05
N MET A 131 0.98 -7.11 0.13
CA MET A 131 0.91 -8.23 -0.80
C MET A 131 -0.27 -9.17 -0.51
N GLY A 132 -1.03 -8.99 0.58
CA GLY A 132 -2.08 -9.92 1.01
C GLY A 132 -1.53 -11.32 1.34
N LEU A 133 -0.30 -11.41 1.84
CA LEU A 133 0.32 -12.69 2.19
C LEU A 133 0.09 -12.99 3.67
N PRO A 134 -0.28 -14.23 4.04
CA PRO A 134 -0.29 -14.63 5.43
C PRO A 134 1.13 -14.53 6.01
N ALA A 135 1.26 -13.89 7.18
CA ALA A 135 2.54 -13.76 7.86
C ALA A 135 2.40 -14.13 9.34
N VAL A 136 3.32 -14.94 9.83
CA VAL A 136 3.44 -15.30 11.25
C VAL A 136 4.83 -14.90 11.71
N LEU A 137 4.87 -13.99 12.67
CA LEU A 137 6.09 -13.35 13.16
C LEU A 137 6.35 -13.77 14.61
N GLN A 138 7.57 -13.54 15.10
CA GLN A 138 7.95 -13.85 16.49
C GLN A 138 7.80 -15.33 16.88
N LEU A 139 8.13 -16.22 15.94
CA LEU A 139 7.97 -17.68 16.13
C LEU A 139 8.99 -18.31 17.09
N GLY A 140 10.01 -17.55 17.57
CA GLY A 140 11.09 -18.07 18.39
C GLY A 140 12.26 -18.63 17.59
N ASP A 141 13.38 -18.88 18.26
CA ASP A 141 14.64 -19.25 17.65
C ASP A 141 14.63 -20.63 16.99
N GLY A 142 15.39 -20.78 15.91
CA GLY A 142 15.65 -22.06 15.25
C GLY A 142 14.60 -22.52 14.22
N VAL A 143 13.52 -21.78 14.01
CA VAL A 143 12.44 -22.16 13.09
C VAL A 143 12.91 -22.28 11.64
N ALA A 144 13.81 -21.40 11.20
CA ALA A 144 14.35 -21.42 9.84
C ALA A 144 15.10 -22.74 9.53
N ALA A 145 15.87 -23.23 10.49
CA ALA A 145 16.60 -24.52 10.35
C ALA A 145 15.65 -25.72 10.35
N LEU A 146 14.59 -25.69 11.14
CA LEU A 146 13.60 -26.77 11.23
C LEU A 146 12.73 -26.89 9.99
N ALA A 147 12.42 -25.78 9.33
CA ALA A 147 11.47 -25.71 8.23
C ALA A 147 12.10 -25.90 6.84
N ALA A 148 13.44 -25.82 6.72
CA ALA A 148 14.13 -25.81 5.43
C ALA A 148 13.81 -27.04 4.57
N GLY A 149 13.22 -26.82 3.39
CA GLY A 149 12.90 -27.85 2.41
C GLY A 149 11.75 -28.78 2.77
N LYS A 150 11.09 -28.57 3.90
CA LYS A 150 10.00 -29.40 4.41
C LYS A 150 8.62 -28.91 3.95
N ARG A 151 7.64 -29.76 4.08
CA ARG A 151 6.24 -29.39 3.96
C ARG A 151 5.80 -28.66 5.23
N ALA A 152 5.07 -27.58 5.08
CA ALA A 152 4.59 -26.80 6.22
C ALA A 152 3.19 -26.23 5.98
N ILE A 153 2.48 -25.96 7.07
CA ILE A 153 1.21 -25.20 7.09
C ILE A 153 1.50 -23.91 7.84
N LEU A 154 1.18 -22.79 7.21
CA LEU A 154 1.20 -21.46 7.83
C LEU A 154 -0.25 -21.04 8.07
N ASP A 155 -0.62 -20.90 9.32
CA ASP A 155 -1.95 -20.45 9.74
C ASP A 155 -1.82 -19.10 10.45
N ALA A 156 -2.32 -18.04 9.82
CA ALA A 156 -2.34 -16.69 10.36
C ALA A 156 -3.79 -16.29 10.65
N ASN A 157 -4.13 -16.08 11.91
CA ASN A 157 -5.46 -15.64 12.30
C ASN A 157 -5.45 -14.13 12.52
N LEU A 158 -6.20 -13.41 11.68
CA LEU A 158 -6.29 -11.94 11.74
C LEU A 158 -7.23 -11.45 12.85
N GLU A 159 -8.16 -12.30 13.33
CA GLU A 159 -9.17 -11.89 14.31
C GLU A 159 -8.57 -11.74 15.72
N ASP A 160 -7.71 -12.66 16.11
CA ASP A 160 -7.07 -12.67 17.44
C ASP A 160 -5.57 -12.34 17.42
N GLY A 161 -5.01 -12.09 16.24
CA GLY A 161 -3.59 -11.77 16.06
C GLY A 161 -2.66 -12.94 16.34
N THR A 162 -3.16 -14.18 16.40
CA THR A 162 -2.38 -15.39 16.62
C THR A 162 -1.98 -16.04 15.31
N GLY A 163 -0.91 -16.85 15.33
CA GLY A 163 -0.50 -17.62 14.16
C GLY A 163 0.36 -18.81 14.53
N SER A 164 0.44 -19.77 13.61
CA SER A 164 1.26 -20.94 13.79
C SER A 164 1.92 -21.41 12.50
N LEU A 165 3.12 -22.01 12.63
CA LEU A 165 3.81 -22.70 11.57
C LEU A 165 3.96 -24.18 11.98
N ILE A 166 3.25 -25.07 11.31
CA ILE A 166 3.32 -26.51 11.54
C ILE A 166 4.27 -27.09 10.50
N VAL A 167 5.41 -27.61 10.96
CA VAL A 167 6.44 -28.25 10.10
C VAL A 167 6.22 -29.74 10.09
N ASP A 168 6.35 -30.37 8.92
CA ASP A 168 6.05 -31.78 8.68
C ASP A 168 4.65 -32.22 9.20
N PRO A 169 3.57 -31.52 8.74
CA PRO A 169 2.24 -31.81 9.22
C PRO A 169 1.79 -33.24 8.88
N ASP A 170 1.10 -33.89 9.81
CA ASP A 170 0.46 -35.18 9.57
C ASP A 170 -0.81 -35.06 8.72
N GLY A 171 -1.42 -36.20 8.37
CA GLY A 171 -2.61 -36.21 7.53
C GLY A 171 -3.82 -35.50 8.13
N ALA A 172 -3.94 -35.45 9.47
CA ALA A 172 -5.03 -34.78 10.15
C ALA A 172 -4.88 -33.26 10.06
N HIS A 173 -3.68 -32.74 10.30
CA HIS A 173 -3.38 -31.31 10.15
C HIS A 173 -3.56 -30.82 8.71
N ILE A 174 -3.16 -31.66 7.73
CA ILE A 174 -3.35 -31.34 6.30
C ILE A 174 -4.84 -31.26 5.95
N ALA A 175 -5.62 -32.26 6.36
CA ALA A 175 -7.06 -32.27 6.10
C ALA A 175 -7.78 -31.07 6.74
N GLN A 176 -7.38 -30.69 7.96
CA GLN A 176 -7.92 -29.51 8.64
C GLN A 176 -7.55 -28.22 7.90
N ALA A 177 -6.30 -28.07 7.46
CA ALA A 177 -5.86 -26.91 6.68
C ALA A 177 -6.57 -26.83 5.33
N ASP A 178 -6.69 -27.94 4.61
CA ASP A 178 -7.42 -28.00 3.34
C ASP A 178 -8.90 -27.63 3.52
N CYS A 179 -9.53 -28.09 4.61
CA CYS A 179 -10.89 -27.73 4.95
C CYS A 179 -11.00 -26.21 5.24
N LYS A 180 -10.06 -25.64 6.02
CA LYS A 180 -10.02 -24.20 6.32
C LYS A 180 -9.81 -23.37 5.06
N ILE A 181 -8.89 -23.79 4.18
CA ILE A 181 -8.67 -23.14 2.87
C ILE A 181 -9.93 -23.22 2.00
N ALA A 182 -10.59 -24.38 1.95
CA ALA A 182 -11.82 -24.56 1.20
C ALA A 182 -12.96 -23.70 1.76
N LEU A 183 -13.10 -23.60 3.09
CA LEU A 183 -14.05 -22.73 3.76
C LEU A 183 -13.77 -21.25 3.47
N ASN A 184 -12.52 -20.81 3.55
CA ASN A 184 -12.13 -19.43 3.22
C ASN A 184 -12.41 -19.11 1.75
N ARG A 185 -12.18 -20.07 0.83
CA ARG A 185 -12.54 -19.91 -0.58
C ARG A 185 -14.05 -19.86 -0.78
N LEU A 186 -14.82 -20.67 -0.03
CA LEU A 186 -16.27 -20.63 -0.05
C LEU A 186 -16.82 -19.34 0.55
N HIS A 187 -16.26 -18.89 1.66
CA HIS A 187 -16.61 -17.58 2.24
C HIS A 187 -16.22 -16.42 1.33
N GLY A 188 -15.12 -16.55 0.59
CA GLY A 188 -14.77 -15.61 -0.48
C GLY A 188 -15.63 -15.72 -1.74
N SER A 189 -16.33 -16.80 -1.98
CA SER A 189 -17.15 -17.05 -3.17
C SER A 189 -18.67 -17.07 -2.91
N VAL A 190 -19.09 -17.25 -1.67
CA VAL A 190 -20.49 -17.16 -1.26
C VAL A 190 -20.70 -15.75 -0.75
N ALA A 191 -21.42 -14.94 -1.52
CA ALA A 191 -21.95 -13.67 -1.01
C ALA A 191 -22.65 -13.98 0.32
N ASP A 192 -22.13 -13.43 1.42
CA ASP A 192 -22.76 -13.57 2.72
C ASP A 192 -24.25 -13.16 2.54
N PRO A 193 -25.22 -14.01 2.92
CA PRO A 193 -26.63 -13.65 2.83
C PRO A 193 -26.97 -12.34 3.53
N VAL A 194 -26.16 -11.93 4.52
CA VAL A 194 -26.25 -10.63 5.20
C VAL A 194 -25.77 -9.50 4.28
N ALA A 195 -24.75 -9.74 3.45
CA ALA A 195 -24.24 -8.74 2.50
C ALA A 195 -25.21 -8.50 1.33
N ALA A 196 -26.12 -9.43 1.05
CA ALA A 196 -27.16 -9.28 0.03
C ALA A 196 -28.40 -8.50 0.53
N GLN A 197 -28.48 -8.21 1.84
CA GLN A 197 -29.59 -7.44 2.39
C GLN A 197 -29.34 -5.93 2.24
N PRO A 198 -30.37 -5.10 1.93
CA PRO A 198 -30.20 -3.68 1.90
C PRO A 198 -29.79 -3.16 3.28
N CYS A 199 -28.69 -2.43 3.34
CA CYS A 199 -28.28 -1.75 4.56
C CYS A 199 -29.24 -0.59 4.84
N LEU A 200 -29.79 -0.57 6.05
CA LEU A 200 -30.71 0.47 6.50
C LEU A 200 -30.18 1.14 7.76
N THR A 201 -30.33 2.45 7.83
CA THR A 201 -30.13 3.20 9.06
C THR A 201 -31.29 2.92 10.05
N ARG A 202 -31.18 3.37 11.31
CA ARG A 202 -32.24 3.16 12.31
C ARG A 202 -33.57 3.78 11.95
N ASP A 203 -33.57 4.83 11.16
CA ASP A 203 -34.76 5.53 10.64
C ASP A 203 -35.29 4.92 9.32
N GLY A 204 -34.69 3.83 8.84
CA GLY A 204 -35.11 3.12 7.63
C GLY A 204 -34.54 3.66 6.33
N THR A 205 -33.61 4.63 6.36
CA THR A 205 -32.96 5.13 5.14
C THR A 205 -32.01 4.08 4.59
N ALA A 206 -32.16 3.73 3.31
CA ALA A 206 -31.29 2.77 2.64
C ALA A 206 -29.94 3.41 2.28
N PHE A 207 -28.86 2.67 2.52
CA PHE A 207 -27.51 3.03 2.07
C PHE A 207 -26.79 1.84 1.48
N ARG A 208 -25.69 2.07 0.78
CA ARG A 208 -24.86 1.01 0.21
C ARG A 208 -23.57 0.87 1.01
N LEU A 209 -23.20 -0.35 1.34
CA LEU A 209 -21.88 -0.69 1.87
C LEU A 209 -20.99 -1.11 0.70
N LEU A 210 -19.90 -0.41 0.49
CA LEU A 210 -18.97 -0.63 -0.60
C LEU A 210 -17.62 -1.08 -0.05
N THR A 211 -16.88 -1.87 -0.82
CA THR A 211 -15.54 -2.30 -0.45
C THR A 211 -14.49 -1.24 -0.80
N MET A 212 -13.36 -1.28 -0.11
CA MET A 212 -12.15 -0.55 -0.48
C MET A 212 -11.05 -1.54 -0.79
N THR A 213 -10.32 -1.34 -1.89
CA THR A 213 -9.27 -2.25 -2.35
C THR A 213 -8.11 -1.50 -3.00
N ASN A 214 -7.00 -2.20 -3.23
CA ASN A 214 -5.83 -1.65 -3.91
C ASN A 214 -5.76 -2.18 -5.36
N LEU A 215 -5.24 -1.37 -6.27
CA LEU A 215 -5.10 -1.76 -7.68
C LEU A 215 -4.19 -2.98 -7.86
N TYR A 216 -3.21 -3.17 -6.99
CA TYR A 216 -2.25 -4.28 -7.03
C TYR A 216 -2.55 -5.26 -5.91
N GLY A 217 -3.51 -6.15 -6.13
CA GLY A 217 -3.87 -7.20 -5.20
C GLY A 217 -4.52 -8.36 -5.93
N THR A 218 -3.82 -9.48 -6.11
CA THR A 218 -4.40 -10.66 -6.77
C THR A 218 -5.42 -11.37 -5.90
N GLU A 219 -5.42 -11.12 -4.59
CA GLU A 219 -6.38 -11.70 -3.64
C GLU A 219 -7.65 -10.87 -3.54
N ASP A 220 -7.57 -9.56 -3.76
CA ASP A 220 -8.74 -8.69 -3.85
C ASP A 220 -9.64 -9.01 -5.07
N LYS A 221 -9.12 -9.74 -6.07
CA LYS A 221 -9.93 -10.29 -7.16
C LYS A 221 -10.91 -11.38 -6.71
N ALA A 222 -10.65 -11.98 -5.56
CA ALA A 222 -11.47 -13.01 -4.94
C ALA A 222 -12.38 -12.49 -3.82
N LEU A 223 -12.30 -11.19 -3.48
CA LEU A 223 -13.40 -10.60 -2.73
C LEU A 223 -14.63 -10.78 -3.61
N PRO A 224 -15.64 -11.54 -3.15
CA PRO A 224 -16.91 -11.50 -3.83
C PRO A 224 -17.22 -10.03 -3.86
N LEU A 225 -17.22 -9.49 -5.05
CA LEU A 225 -17.83 -8.21 -5.28
C LEU A 225 -19.26 -8.45 -4.82
N THR A 226 -19.42 -8.31 -3.51
CA THR A 226 -20.72 -8.33 -2.89
C THR A 226 -21.52 -7.40 -3.76
N ALA A 227 -22.74 -7.75 -4.08
CA ALA A 227 -23.60 -7.18 -5.10
C ALA A 227 -23.69 -5.63 -5.15
N VAL A 228 -22.80 -4.92 -4.48
CA VAL A 228 -22.84 -3.50 -4.18
C VAL A 228 -21.73 -2.70 -4.87
N GLY A 229 -20.53 -3.25 -5.10
CA GLY A 229 -19.42 -2.58 -5.82
C GLY A 229 -18.24 -2.15 -4.95
N THR A 230 -17.23 -1.57 -5.61
CA THR A 230 -16.02 -1.02 -4.97
C THR A 230 -16.15 0.49 -4.83
N GLY A 231 -16.26 0.96 -3.60
CA GLY A 231 -16.37 2.38 -3.26
C GLY A 231 -15.08 3.15 -3.41
N LEU A 232 -13.93 2.48 -3.25
CA LEU A 232 -12.62 3.09 -3.46
C LEU A 232 -11.59 2.06 -3.90
N LEU A 233 -11.07 2.24 -5.11
CA LEU A 233 -9.86 1.58 -5.59
C LEU A 233 -8.68 2.53 -5.40
N ARG A 234 -7.75 2.14 -4.55
CA ARG A 234 -6.52 2.89 -4.30
C ARG A 234 -5.48 2.59 -5.36
N THR A 235 -4.78 3.63 -5.81
CA THR A 235 -3.82 3.53 -6.92
C THR A 235 -2.39 3.92 -6.53
N GLU A 236 -2.06 4.03 -5.26
CA GLU A 236 -0.72 4.36 -4.78
C GLU A 236 0.33 3.35 -5.30
N SER A 237 -0.08 2.11 -5.49
CA SER A 237 0.76 1.05 -6.09
C SER A 237 1.20 1.33 -7.54
N VAL A 238 0.51 2.23 -8.26
CA VAL A 238 0.91 2.68 -9.61
C VAL A 238 2.26 3.40 -9.55
N ILE A 239 2.41 4.28 -8.54
CA ILE A 239 3.64 5.04 -8.30
C ILE A 239 4.75 4.10 -7.86
N LEU A 240 4.44 3.22 -6.88
CA LEU A 240 5.40 2.29 -6.30
C LEU A 240 6.00 1.31 -7.31
N ASN A 241 5.22 0.89 -8.29
CA ASN A 241 5.62 -0.10 -9.28
C ASN A 241 5.95 0.50 -10.65
N GLU A 242 5.97 1.83 -10.79
CA GLU A 242 6.25 2.55 -12.04
C GLU A 242 5.44 2.00 -13.24
N LEU A 243 4.14 1.71 -13.02
CA LEU A 243 3.29 1.09 -14.03
C LEU A 243 3.09 1.99 -15.24
N SER A 244 3.35 1.44 -16.41
CA SER A 244 3.04 2.10 -17.68
C SER A 244 1.55 2.30 -17.88
N GLU A 245 1.14 3.23 -18.76
CA GLU A 245 -0.25 3.46 -19.13
C GLU A 245 -0.98 2.16 -19.52
N GLN A 246 -0.30 1.29 -20.28
CA GLN A 246 -0.90 0.03 -20.75
C GLN A 246 -1.09 -0.98 -19.61
N GLU A 247 -0.16 -1.08 -18.68
CA GLU A 247 -0.28 -1.95 -17.51
C GLU A 247 -1.42 -1.49 -16.60
N GLN A 248 -1.53 -0.17 -16.37
CA GLN A 248 -2.65 0.41 -15.62
C GLN A 248 -3.99 0.13 -16.31
N LEU A 249 -4.07 0.32 -17.62
CA LEU A 249 -5.27 0.04 -18.40
C LEU A 249 -5.71 -1.43 -18.28
N ASN A 250 -4.76 -2.36 -18.36
CA ASN A 250 -5.05 -3.79 -18.25
C ASN A 250 -5.60 -4.14 -16.87
N LEU A 251 -4.97 -3.63 -15.80
CA LEU A 251 -5.44 -3.85 -14.42
C LEU A 251 -6.83 -3.24 -14.18
N LEU A 252 -7.08 -2.03 -14.67
CA LEU A 252 -8.39 -1.39 -14.55
C LEU A 252 -9.49 -2.19 -15.27
N LYS A 253 -9.21 -2.70 -16.47
CA LYS A 253 -10.14 -3.57 -17.19
C LYS A 253 -10.44 -4.86 -16.43
N GLU A 254 -9.42 -5.51 -15.88
CA GLU A 254 -9.61 -6.70 -15.05
C GLU A 254 -10.49 -6.42 -13.82
N HIS A 255 -10.30 -5.27 -13.17
CA HIS A 255 -11.16 -4.87 -12.04
C HIS A 255 -12.60 -4.57 -12.47
N LEU A 256 -12.80 -3.91 -13.61
CA LEU A 256 -14.13 -3.62 -14.14
C LEU A 256 -14.87 -4.89 -14.60
N GLU A 257 -14.16 -5.82 -15.23
CA GLU A 257 -14.72 -7.14 -15.58
C GLU A 257 -15.12 -7.92 -14.33
N ALA A 258 -14.25 -7.94 -13.31
CA ALA A 258 -14.55 -8.58 -12.03
C ALA A 258 -15.72 -7.91 -11.30
N ALA A 259 -15.89 -6.59 -11.44
CA ALA A 259 -17.02 -5.84 -10.89
C ALA A 259 -18.36 -6.20 -11.52
N ASN A 260 -18.37 -6.85 -12.69
CA ASN A 260 -19.57 -7.36 -13.36
C ASN A 260 -20.73 -6.34 -13.41
N GLY A 261 -20.42 -5.10 -13.79
CA GLY A 261 -21.36 -4.00 -13.87
C GLY A 261 -21.64 -3.25 -12.56
N ALA A 262 -21.04 -3.68 -11.44
CA ALA A 262 -21.08 -2.92 -10.21
C ALA A 262 -20.13 -1.69 -10.30
N MET A 263 -20.38 -0.68 -9.45
CA MET A 263 -19.59 0.54 -9.40
C MET A 263 -18.14 0.28 -9.00
N LEU A 264 -17.20 0.92 -9.70
CA LEU A 264 -15.80 1.00 -9.35
C LEU A 264 -15.37 2.48 -9.27
N ALA A 265 -15.17 3.00 -8.07
CA ALA A 265 -14.63 4.35 -7.89
C ALA A 265 -13.11 4.26 -7.70
N VAL A 266 -12.36 5.00 -8.50
CA VAL A 266 -10.90 4.99 -8.51
C VAL A 266 -10.37 6.32 -8.01
N ARG A 267 -9.56 6.29 -6.95
CA ARG A 267 -8.78 7.45 -6.48
C ARG A 267 -7.58 7.63 -7.40
N THR A 268 -7.39 8.82 -7.94
CA THR A 268 -6.15 9.14 -8.66
C THR A 268 -4.98 9.19 -7.68
N CYS A 269 -3.77 8.88 -8.17
CA CYS A 269 -2.58 9.00 -7.37
C CYS A 269 -2.33 10.47 -7.04
N ASP A 270 -1.90 10.74 -5.81
CA ASP A 270 -1.31 12.02 -5.44
C ASP A 270 0.22 11.90 -5.35
N SER A 271 0.92 12.99 -5.66
CA SER A 271 2.38 13.02 -5.63
C SER A 271 2.95 13.11 -4.21
N ASN A 272 2.10 13.17 -3.21
CA ASN A 272 2.43 13.48 -1.83
C ASN A 272 2.52 12.25 -0.92
N ALA A 273 2.71 11.08 -1.48
CA ALA A 273 3.09 9.90 -0.71
C ALA A 273 4.46 10.07 0.00
N ASP A 274 5.14 11.20 -0.18
CA ASP A 274 6.38 11.53 0.52
C ASP A 274 6.08 12.34 1.79
N ASP A 275 6.34 11.73 2.93
CA ASP A 275 6.04 12.21 4.29
C ASP A 275 6.77 13.48 4.77
N GLU A 276 7.60 14.14 3.97
CA GLU A 276 8.43 15.26 4.47
C GLU A 276 7.69 16.59 4.68
N ALA A 277 6.58 16.83 3.99
CA ALA A 277 5.74 18.00 4.24
C ALA A 277 4.27 17.79 3.79
N PRO A 278 3.54 16.84 4.35
CA PRO A 278 2.19 16.48 3.87
C PRO A 278 1.17 17.63 3.98
N TRP A 279 1.43 18.64 4.81
CA TRP A 279 0.55 19.80 4.99
C TRP A 279 0.71 20.90 3.95
N THR A 280 1.71 20.84 3.09
CA THR A 280 1.90 21.82 1.98
C THR A 280 1.39 21.31 0.66
N ALA A 281 1.07 20.05 0.61
CA ALA A 281 0.66 19.38 -0.59
C ALA A 281 -0.79 19.66 -0.93
N THR A 282 -1.02 20.03 -2.16
CA THR A 282 -2.34 20.18 -2.76
C THR A 282 -2.41 19.35 -4.04
N VAL A 283 -3.59 19.17 -4.60
CA VAL A 283 -3.73 18.53 -5.91
C VAL A 283 -2.85 19.21 -6.99
N LYS A 284 -2.49 20.50 -6.82
CA LYS A 284 -1.64 21.25 -7.75
C LYS A 284 -0.28 20.58 -7.97
N ASP A 285 0.30 19.96 -6.93
CA ASP A 285 1.56 19.25 -7.06
C ASP A 285 1.41 18.01 -7.94
N SER A 286 0.31 17.27 -7.78
CA SER A 286 -0.04 16.13 -8.63
C SER A 286 -0.31 16.56 -10.07
N LEU A 287 -1.02 17.68 -10.28
CA LEU A 287 -1.32 18.22 -11.61
C LEU A 287 -0.06 18.69 -12.35
N GLN A 288 0.97 19.15 -11.65
CA GLN A 288 2.26 19.51 -12.25
C GLN A 288 3.09 18.27 -12.66
N ASN A 289 2.80 17.11 -12.08
CA ASN A 289 3.51 15.88 -12.40
C ASN A 289 2.82 15.09 -13.54
N HIS A 290 2.81 15.68 -14.74
CA HIS A 290 2.20 15.06 -15.92
C HIS A 290 2.75 13.67 -16.25
N ARG A 291 4.01 13.37 -15.88
CA ARG A 291 4.61 12.04 -16.11
C ARG A 291 3.92 10.95 -15.32
N LEU A 292 3.32 11.29 -14.19
CA LEU A 292 2.64 10.36 -13.32
C LEU A 292 1.12 10.37 -13.57
N LEU A 293 0.52 11.55 -13.58
CA LEU A 293 -0.93 11.70 -13.62
C LEU A 293 -1.54 11.43 -15.02
N TRP A 294 -0.89 11.88 -16.09
CA TRP A 294 -1.44 11.75 -17.43
C TRP A 294 -1.58 10.29 -17.91
N PRO A 295 -0.57 9.41 -17.74
CA PRO A 295 -0.74 7.98 -18.04
C PRO A 295 -1.92 7.36 -17.29
N GLN A 296 -2.11 7.76 -16.02
CA GLN A 296 -3.23 7.25 -15.22
C GLN A 296 -4.58 7.76 -15.73
N ILE A 297 -4.72 9.07 -15.99
CA ILE A 297 -5.96 9.63 -16.54
C ILE A 297 -6.30 8.98 -17.88
N ARG A 298 -5.32 8.83 -18.78
CA ARG A 298 -5.54 8.20 -20.07
C ARG A 298 -5.94 6.73 -19.96
N ALA A 299 -5.33 5.97 -19.03
CA ALA A 299 -5.74 4.60 -18.74
C ALA A 299 -7.18 4.52 -18.20
N LEU A 300 -7.56 5.43 -17.30
CA LEU A 300 -8.93 5.53 -16.76
C LEU A 300 -9.95 5.86 -17.86
N LEU A 301 -9.66 6.85 -18.72
CA LEU A 301 -10.56 7.23 -19.82
C LEU A 301 -10.74 6.08 -20.83
N GLN A 302 -9.67 5.32 -21.13
CA GLN A 302 -9.73 4.14 -22.01
C GLN A 302 -10.45 2.95 -21.36
N ALA A 303 -10.43 2.84 -20.03
CA ALA A 303 -11.11 1.78 -19.30
C ALA A 303 -12.61 2.08 -19.08
N ALA A 304 -13.01 3.35 -19.11
CA ALA A 304 -14.38 3.80 -18.79
C ALA A 304 -15.50 3.07 -19.56
N PRO A 305 -15.34 2.71 -20.87
CA PRO A 305 -16.36 1.95 -21.58
C PRO A 305 -16.58 0.52 -21.07
N CYS A 306 -15.66 -0.02 -20.25
CA CYS A 306 -15.71 -1.41 -19.79
C CYS A 306 -16.66 -1.62 -18.57
N GLY A 307 -17.15 -0.55 -17.91
CA GLY A 307 -18.04 -0.69 -16.75
C GLY A 307 -18.45 0.63 -16.09
N ASP A 308 -19.06 0.57 -14.91
CA ASP A 308 -19.44 1.77 -14.10
C ASP A 308 -18.20 2.30 -13.36
N LEU A 309 -17.29 2.91 -14.12
CA LEU A 309 -16.10 3.56 -13.61
C LEU A 309 -16.41 4.98 -13.13
N ARG A 310 -15.84 5.36 -11.99
CA ARG A 310 -15.88 6.71 -11.43
C ARG A 310 -14.48 7.16 -11.03
N ILE A 311 -14.15 8.45 -11.22
CA ILE A 311 -12.82 8.99 -10.92
C ILE A 311 -12.93 9.97 -9.76
N LEU A 312 -12.09 9.79 -8.75
CA LEU A 312 -12.04 10.63 -7.55
C LEU A 312 -10.66 11.26 -7.42
N PHE A 313 -10.63 12.59 -7.35
CA PHE A 313 -9.41 13.36 -7.14
C PHE A 313 -9.22 13.69 -5.66
N PRO A 314 -8.08 13.33 -5.05
CA PRO A 314 -7.75 13.68 -3.66
C PRO A 314 -7.19 15.09 -3.56
N MET A 315 -7.06 15.59 -2.33
CA MET A 315 -6.36 16.83 -1.98
C MET A 315 -6.91 18.10 -2.66
N ILE A 316 -8.20 18.13 -2.90
CA ILE A 316 -8.92 19.29 -3.45
C ILE A 316 -9.18 20.29 -2.33
N ALA A 317 -8.63 21.51 -2.45
CA ALA A 317 -8.85 22.56 -1.47
C ALA A 317 -10.06 23.45 -1.78
N GLY A 318 -10.49 23.55 -3.05
CA GLY A 318 -11.60 24.36 -3.49
C GLY A 318 -11.90 24.23 -4.98
N ALA A 319 -12.80 25.08 -5.48
CA ALA A 319 -13.30 25.02 -6.85
C ALA A 319 -12.21 25.24 -7.92
N GLU A 320 -11.22 26.08 -7.66
CA GLU A 320 -10.12 26.31 -8.59
C GLU A 320 -9.28 25.05 -8.82
N ASP A 321 -9.04 24.24 -7.76
CA ASP A 321 -8.33 22.97 -7.87
C ASP A 321 -9.14 21.95 -8.66
N TRP A 322 -10.44 21.93 -8.43
CA TRP A 322 -11.36 21.07 -9.18
C TRP A 322 -11.40 21.44 -10.66
N ASP A 323 -11.52 22.71 -10.99
CA ASP A 323 -11.49 23.18 -12.38
C ASP A 323 -10.17 22.81 -13.07
N ALA A 324 -9.03 22.91 -12.36
CA ALA A 324 -7.74 22.47 -12.87
C ALA A 324 -7.72 20.96 -13.17
N CYS A 325 -8.28 20.12 -12.29
CA CYS A 325 -8.41 18.67 -12.57
C CYS A 325 -9.22 18.41 -13.84
N LEU A 326 -10.34 19.12 -14.03
CA LEU A 326 -11.16 18.98 -15.23
C LEU A 326 -10.42 19.41 -16.50
N GLN A 327 -9.56 20.43 -16.43
CA GLN A 327 -8.72 20.85 -17.54
C GLN A 327 -7.73 19.74 -17.94
N GLU A 328 -7.06 19.10 -16.97
CA GLU A 328 -6.13 18.00 -17.24
C GLU A 328 -6.83 16.77 -17.83
N VAL A 329 -8.01 16.42 -17.34
CA VAL A 329 -8.84 15.34 -17.91
C VAL A 329 -9.21 15.66 -19.35
N THR A 330 -9.60 16.91 -19.61
CA THR A 330 -9.96 17.36 -20.97
C THR A 330 -8.76 17.29 -21.90
N ALA A 331 -7.58 17.74 -21.46
CA ALA A 331 -6.35 17.68 -22.23
C ALA A 331 -5.95 16.21 -22.56
N CYS A 332 -6.06 15.31 -21.59
CA CYS A 332 -5.81 13.88 -21.79
C CYS A 332 -6.81 13.25 -22.77
N ARG A 333 -8.10 13.61 -22.72
CA ARG A 333 -9.11 13.17 -23.67
C ARG A 333 -8.76 13.63 -25.08
N ASP A 334 -8.46 14.90 -25.26
CA ASP A 334 -8.14 15.49 -26.56
C ASP A 334 -6.86 14.87 -27.15
N GLU A 335 -5.89 14.57 -26.31
CA GLU A 335 -4.71 13.81 -26.73
C GLU A 335 -5.05 12.39 -27.19
N LEU A 336 -5.88 11.64 -26.45
CA LEU A 336 -6.34 10.30 -26.85
C LEU A 336 -7.08 10.34 -28.20
N GLN A 337 -7.98 11.32 -28.40
CA GLN A 337 -8.69 11.50 -29.65
C GLN A 337 -7.72 11.80 -30.80
N SER A 338 -6.70 12.61 -30.56
CA SER A 338 -5.66 12.87 -31.58
C SER A 338 -4.86 11.62 -31.99
N ARG A 339 -4.76 10.63 -31.09
CA ARG A 339 -4.17 9.32 -31.33
C ARG A 339 -5.15 8.31 -31.96
N GLY A 340 -6.40 8.73 -32.26
CA GLY A 340 -7.43 7.86 -32.82
C GLY A 340 -8.11 6.95 -31.81
N VAL A 341 -7.99 7.24 -30.51
CA VAL A 341 -8.71 6.53 -29.46
C VAL A 341 -10.02 7.28 -29.18
N GLU A 342 -11.15 6.64 -29.40
CA GLU A 342 -12.46 7.22 -29.13
C GLU A 342 -12.73 7.27 -27.62
N VAL A 343 -13.09 8.46 -27.13
CA VAL A 343 -13.59 8.70 -25.77
C VAL A 343 -14.90 9.45 -25.90
N ASP A 344 -15.97 8.69 -26.05
CA ASP A 344 -17.32 9.26 -26.33
C ASP A 344 -17.89 10.00 -25.15
N ARG A 345 -17.62 9.52 -23.96
CA ARG A 345 -18.16 10.07 -22.71
C ARG A 345 -17.15 10.02 -21.59
N LEU A 346 -17.02 11.12 -20.86
CA LEU A 346 -16.25 11.14 -19.61
C LEU A 346 -17.02 10.36 -18.52
N PRO A 347 -16.33 9.53 -17.73
CA PRO A 347 -16.94 8.87 -16.58
C PRO A 347 -17.35 9.91 -15.54
N PRO A 348 -18.30 9.59 -14.64
CA PRO A 348 -18.60 10.45 -13.51
C PRO A 348 -17.35 10.73 -12.68
N MET A 349 -17.14 12.01 -12.32
CA MET A 349 -15.94 12.45 -11.61
C MET A 349 -16.33 13.24 -10.36
N GLY A 350 -15.43 13.24 -9.38
CA GLY A 350 -15.63 13.97 -8.16
C GLY A 350 -14.39 14.13 -7.32
N CYS A 351 -14.58 14.64 -6.12
CA CYS A 351 -13.53 14.99 -5.17
C CYS A 351 -13.53 14.05 -3.98
N ILE A 352 -12.35 13.76 -3.44
CA ILE A 352 -12.23 13.27 -2.08
C ILE A 352 -12.17 14.48 -1.15
N VAL A 353 -13.08 14.50 -0.19
CA VAL A 353 -13.16 15.53 0.86
C VAL A 353 -12.29 15.06 2.02
N ASP A 354 -11.00 15.31 1.90
CA ASP A 354 -9.94 15.03 2.85
C ASP A 354 -9.48 16.30 3.58
N MET A 355 -9.71 17.48 2.98
CA MET A 355 -9.37 18.78 3.54
C MET A 355 -10.57 19.49 4.15
N PRO A 356 -10.40 20.22 5.29
CA PRO A 356 -11.48 21.02 5.88
C PRO A 356 -12.09 22.07 4.94
N SER A 357 -11.26 22.66 4.06
CA SER A 357 -11.70 23.63 3.06
C SER A 357 -12.66 23.00 2.04
N ALA A 358 -12.36 21.79 1.54
CA ALA A 358 -13.24 21.07 0.63
C ALA A 358 -14.59 20.76 1.26
N ALA A 359 -14.61 20.43 2.55
CA ALA A 359 -15.85 20.19 3.28
C ALA A 359 -16.73 21.46 3.36
N LEU A 360 -16.12 22.62 3.67
CA LEU A 360 -16.81 23.91 3.74
C LEU A 360 -17.28 24.41 2.37
N LEU A 361 -16.58 24.05 1.31
CA LEU A 361 -16.88 24.48 -0.07
C LEU A 361 -17.59 23.39 -0.90
N ALA A 362 -18.14 22.36 -0.24
CA ALA A 362 -18.80 21.23 -0.92
C ALA A 362 -19.87 21.66 -1.92
N GLY A 363 -20.70 22.67 -1.57
CA GLY A 363 -21.70 23.24 -2.46
C GLY A 363 -21.11 23.92 -3.71
N GLU A 364 -19.96 24.57 -3.58
CA GLU A 364 -19.25 25.19 -4.70
C GLU A 364 -18.63 24.12 -5.61
N LEU A 365 -18.04 23.08 -5.06
CA LEU A 365 -17.52 21.94 -5.84
C LEU A 365 -18.62 21.30 -6.69
N ILE A 366 -19.81 21.11 -6.14
CA ILE A 366 -20.98 20.60 -6.88
C ILE A 366 -21.39 21.60 -7.97
N ALA A 367 -21.44 22.91 -7.68
CA ALA A 367 -21.78 23.93 -8.65
C ALA A 367 -20.78 23.99 -9.82
N HIS A 368 -19.50 23.66 -9.58
CA HIS A 368 -18.46 23.52 -10.60
C HIS A 368 -18.44 22.13 -11.28
N GLY A 369 -19.44 21.28 -11.04
CA GLY A 369 -19.67 20.05 -11.77
C GLY A 369 -19.07 18.79 -11.14
N ALA A 370 -18.64 18.83 -9.89
CA ALA A 370 -18.31 17.61 -9.14
C ALA A 370 -19.59 16.78 -8.95
N GLN A 371 -19.57 15.55 -9.45
CA GLN A 371 -20.74 14.66 -9.43
C GLN A 371 -20.72 13.73 -8.21
N ILE A 372 -19.57 13.61 -7.55
CA ILE A 372 -19.33 12.71 -6.43
C ILE A 372 -18.48 13.45 -5.40
N LEU A 373 -18.89 13.40 -4.14
CA LEU A 373 -18.08 13.80 -3.01
C LEU A 373 -17.85 12.56 -2.13
N ALA A 374 -16.59 12.14 -1.98
CA ALA A 374 -16.20 11.03 -1.14
C ALA A 374 -15.48 11.58 0.09
N ILE A 375 -16.00 11.35 1.30
CA ILE A 375 -15.40 11.88 2.53
C ILE A 375 -14.37 10.88 3.03
N ASP A 376 -13.09 11.28 3.08
CA ASP A 376 -12.06 10.58 3.84
C ASP A 376 -12.05 11.12 5.27
N ILE A 377 -12.72 10.40 6.16
CA ILE A 377 -12.94 10.87 7.53
C ILE A 377 -11.64 10.88 8.37
N GLU A 378 -10.68 10.02 8.03
CA GLU A 378 -9.39 9.95 8.73
C GLU A 378 -8.50 11.13 8.33
N ASP A 379 -8.38 11.40 7.04
CA ASP A 379 -7.60 12.54 6.56
C ASP A 379 -8.28 13.86 6.92
N LEU A 380 -9.59 13.94 6.83
CA LEU A 380 -10.34 15.10 7.30
C LEU A 380 -10.09 15.37 8.80
N ALA A 381 -10.04 14.33 9.64
CA ALA A 381 -9.69 14.45 11.05
C ALA A 381 -8.23 14.88 11.23
N ARG A 382 -7.32 14.31 10.44
CA ARG A 382 -5.89 14.59 10.48
C ARG A 382 -5.59 16.07 10.23
N TYR A 383 -6.17 16.64 9.18
CA TYR A 383 -5.99 18.04 8.83
C TYR A 383 -6.77 18.99 9.75
N THR A 384 -8.01 18.64 10.13
CA THR A 384 -8.83 19.47 11.02
C THR A 384 -8.22 19.62 12.42
N LEU A 385 -7.60 18.56 12.94
CA LEU A 385 -7.10 18.52 14.33
C LEU A 385 -5.59 18.74 14.42
N GLY A 386 -4.91 18.99 13.29
CA GLY A 386 -3.46 19.17 13.27
C GLY A 386 -2.67 17.90 13.63
N LEU A 387 -3.24 16.72 13.39
CA LEU A 387 -2.65 15.41 13.70
C LEU A 387 -1.88 14.82 12.53
N VAL A 388 -1.25 15.66 11.74
CA VAL A 388 -0.61 15.27 10.48
C VAL A 388 0.48 14.21 10.66
N LYS A 389 1.21 14.27 11.78
CA LYS A 389 2.29 13.34 12.11
C LYS A 389 1.83 12.08 12.88
N ASP A 390 0.54 11.95 13.21
CA ASP A 390 -0.01 10.81 13.95
C ASP A 390 -1.34 10.34 13.33
N PRO A 391 -1.29 9.56 12.24
CA PRO A 391 -2.48 9.03 11.57
C PRO A 391 -3.34 8.17 12.51
N ALA A 392 -2.73 7.41 13.41
CA ALA A 392 -3.45 6.58 14.36
C ALA A 392 -4.24 7.43 15.37
N ALA A 393 -3.70 8.57 15.82
CA ALA A 393 -4.45 9.52 16.64
C ALA A 393 -5.58 10.19 15.84
N ALA A 394 -5.38 10.48 14.56
CA ALA A 394 -6.42 11.03 13.70
C ALA A 394 -7.61 10.06 13.56
N ALA A 395 -7.34 8.78 13.26
CA ALA A 395 -8.37 7.75 13.17
C ALA A 395 -9.18 7.63 14.48
N ARG A 396 -8.50 7.61 15.64
CA ARG A 396 -9.18 7.59 16.97
C ARG A 396 -10.04 8.83 17.24
N ARG A 397 -9.76 9.94 16.61
CA ARG A 397 -10.46 11.23 16.77
C ARG A 397 -11.39 11.60 15.60
N ALA A 398 -11.59 10.70 14.66
CA ALA A 398 -12.50 10.88 13.52
C ALA A 398 -13.93 11.26 13.96
N ALA A 399 -14.39 10.79 15.12
CA ALA A 399 -15.68 11.13 15.70
C ALA A 399 -15.69 12.46 16.48
N SER A 400 -14.64 13.29 16.41
CA SER A 400 -14.62 14.57 17.14
C SER A 400 -15.73 15.52 16.65
N PRO A 401 -16.25 16.40 17.52
CA PRO A 401 -17.33 17.33 17.13
C PRO A 401 -16.95 18.26 15.97
N ALA A 402 -15.67 18.61 15.82
CA ALA A 402 -15.21 19.45 14.72
C ALA A 402 -15.33 18.72 13.38
N VAL A 403 -14.85 17.47 13.32
CA VAL A 403 -14.93 16.62 12.12
C VAL A 403 -16.39 16.34 11.76
N GLN A 404 -17.21 15.99 12.75
CA GLN A 404 -18.66 15.75 12.53
C GLN A 404 -19.39 16.97 11.96
N ARG A 405 -19.00 18.20 12.35
CA ARG A 405 -19.56 19.42 11.75
C ARG A 405 -19.19 19.54 10.27
N LEU A 406 -17.92 19.30 9.93
CA LEU A 406 -17.48 19.34 8.54
C LEU A 406 -18.17 18.27 7.69
N VAL A 407 -18.33 17.06 8.22
CA VAL A 407 -19.11 16.01 7.54
C VAL A 407 -20.56 16.45 7.28
N LYS A 408 -21.18 17.16 8.23
CA LYS A 408 -22.55 17.69 8.04
C LYS A 408 -22.66 18.81 7.01
N GLU A 409 -21.59 19.57 6.78
CA GLU A 409 -21.58 20.59 5.72
C GLU A 409 -21.53 19.95 4.32
N VAL A 410 -21.00 18.74 4.22
CA VAL A 410 -20.93 17.99 2.95
C VAL A 410 -22.24 17.27 2.64
N LEU A 411 -22.97 16.82 3.68
CA LEU A 411 -24.23 16.04 3.55
C LEU A 411 -25.45 16.92 3.37
#